data_ab03c57d45b8ae1d4c0ee5dcf43ed432
#
_entry.id   ab03c57d45b8ae1d4c0ee5dcf43ed432
#
_cell.length_a   1.000
_cell.length_b   1.000
_cell.length_c   1.000
_cell.angle_alpha   90.00
_cell.angle_beta   90.00
_cell.angle_gamma   90.00
#
_symmetry.space_group_name_H-M   'P 1'
#
loop_
_entity.id
_entity.type
_entity.pdbx_description
1 polymer ?
#
loop_
_entity_poly.entity_id
_entity_poly.type
_entity_poly.pdbx_seq_one_letter_code
_entity_poly.pdbx_strand_id
1 'polypeptide(L)'
;YPASITKVMTALLAVENCKMSDVITYSNAAVNGIEAGSSTAGINVGAKLTVEDSLYALMLVSANEAAAAIAEHISGSTTEFAKLMTKRAKELGCTNTQFKNPHGLPNEEHYTTAHDMGLILKEAMKHEEFRKISGTISYTLKKSDTLKDTLELWNHAKILRENSDYYYKYAEGAKTGFTQVALNTLVTYAKKDNVELICVILKDYGADKSYTDTANLFKWAFNQVKSVTPLTDFSLKTAMTANTSIDSSKLDQIQLLNSVYDKNFSVLVKKDFNE
;
A
#
# COMPACT_ATOMS: atom_id res chain seq x y z
N TYR A 1 2.50 -4.36 16.28
CA TYR A 1 3.23 -3.14 15.85
C TYR A 1 3.51 -3.22 14.36
N PRO A 2 3.07 -2.24 13.54
CA PRO A 2 3.30 -2.22 12.10
C PRO A 2 4.72 -1.77 11.69
N ALA A 3 5.43 -1.02 12.52
CA ALA A 3 6.63 -0.30 12.10
C ALA A 3 6.34 0.58 10.86
N SER A 4 7.32 0.75 9.96
CA SER A 4 7.22 1.67 8.83
C SER A 4 6.23 1.26 7.72
N ILE A 5 5.55 0.10 7.80
CA ILE A 5 4.43 -0.15 6.89
C ILE A 5 3.23 0.77 7.21
N THR A 6 3.20 1.42 8.39
CA THR A 6 2.31 2.56 8.71
C THR A 6 2.30 3.62 7.62
N LYS A 7 3.44 3.86 6.96
CA LYS A 7 3.61 4.88 5.92
C LYS A 7 2.74 4.64 4.67
N VAL A 8 2.21 3.43 4.50
CA VAL A 8 1.20 3.15 3.46
C VAL A 8 -0.07 3.96 3.72
N MET A 9 -0.53 4.04 4.99
CA MET A 9 -1.68 4.88 5.35
C MET A 9 -1.33 6.38 5.21
N THR A 10 -0.13 6.78 5.58
CA THR A 10 0.34 8.17 5.41
C THR A 10 0.35 8.57 3.93
N ALA A 11 0.87 7.71 3.07
CA ALA A 11 0.89 7.92 1.63
C ALA A 11 -0.53 7.92 1.02
N LEU A 12 -1.41 7.00 1.46
CA LEU A 12 -2.81 6.98 1.04
C LEU A 12 -3.49 8.32 1.34
N LEU A 13 -3.37 8.81 2.58
CA LEU A 13 -3.97 10.10 2.93
C LEU A 13 -3.36 11.27 2.17
N ALA A 14 -2.08 11.21 1.81
CA ALA A 14 -1.46 12.24 0.99
C ALA A 14 -2.05 12.27 -0.43
N VAL A 15 -2.20 11.12 -1.09
CA VAL A 15 -2.79 11.06 -2.44
C VAL A 15 -4.29 11.37 -2.45
N GLU A 16 -5.00 11.13 -1.35
CA GLU A 16 -6.43 11.45 -1.21
C GLU A 16 -6.69 12.93 -0.93
N ASN A 17 -5.75 13.65 -0.27
CA ASN A 17 -6.01 15.01 0.25
C ASN A 17 -5.16 16.11 -0.38
N CYS A 18 -4.14 15.77 -1.19
CA CYS A 18 -3.22 16.75 -1.78
C CYS A 18 -3.10 16.57 -3.28
N LYS A 19 -2.72 17.64 -3.97
CA LYS A 19 -2.18 17.53 -5.33
C LYS A 19 -0.70 17.16 -5.24
N MET A 20 -0.21 16.37 -6.18
CA MET A 20 1.21 15.97 -6.20
C MET A 20 2.16 17.17 -6.32
N SER A 21 1.71 18.27 -6.90
CA SER A 21 2.44 19.53 -7.03
C SER A 21 2.38 20.46 -5.81
N ASP A 22 1.54 20.17 -4.81
CA ASP A 22 1.47 20.99 -3.60
C ASP A 22 2.83 20.97 -2.88
N VAL A 23 3.22 22.10 -2.28
CA VAL A 23 4.54 22.27 -1.68
C VAL A 23 4.46 22.13 -0.16
N ILE A 24 5.23 21.19 0.37
CA ILE A 24 5.39 20.92 1.80
C ILE A 24 6.63 21.62 2.30
N THR A 25 6.52 22.40 3.38
CA THR A 25 7.68 22.97 4.08
C THR A 25 8.05 22.09 5.28
N TYR A 26 9.29 21.63 5.31
CA TYR A 26 9.80 20.78 6.39
C TYR A 26 10.09 21.62 7.63
N SER A 27 9.24 21.55 8.62
CA SER A 27 9.36 22.28 9.87
C SER A 27 10.52 21.75 10.74
N ASN A 28 10.91 22.53 11.73
CA ASN A 28 11.87 22.04 12.74
C ASN A 28 11.33 20.83 13.51
N ALA A 29 10.04 20.80 13.80
CA ALA A 29 9.41 19.67 14.49
C ALA A 29 9.41 18.41 13.62
N ALA A 30 9.10 18.53 12.32
CA ALA A 30 9.13 17.40 11.40
C ALA A 30 10.53 16.80 11.22
N VAL A 31 11.59 17.61 11.22
CA VAL A 31 12.96 17.15 10.97
C VAL A 31 13.68 16.74 12.26
N ASN A 32 13.67 17.60 13.29
CA ASN A 32 14.42 17.39 14.53
C ASN A 32 13.60 16.72 15.64
N GLY A 33 12.26 16.62 15.47
CA GLY A 33 11.38 15.93 16.40
C GLY A 33 11.35 14.40 16.23
N ILE A 34 12.08 13.87 15.22
CA ILE A 34 12.17 12.44 14.97
C ILE A 34 13.24 11.79 15.85
N GLU A 35 12.96 10.58 16.35
CA GLU A 35 13.88 9.81 17.17
C GLU A 35 15.23 9.60 16.46
N ALA A 36 16.31 9.93 17.14
CA ALA A 36 17.67 9.80 16.62
C ALA A 36 17.98 8.33 16.25
N GLY A 37 18.61 8.12 15.11
CA GLY A 37 18.95 6.79 14.57
C GLY A 37 17.77 6.10 13.85
N SER A 38 16.60 6.71 13.78
CA SER A 38 15.49 6.21 12.96
C SER A 38 15.67 6.59 11.49
N SER A 39 14.85 5.98 10.59
CA SER A 39 14.99 6.19 9.14
C SER A 39 14.77 7.64 8.72
N THR A 40 15.70 8.19 7.95
CA THR A 40 15.67 9.56 7.41
C THR A 40 16.21 9.59 5.98
N ALA A 41 15.74 10.50 5.17
CA ALA A 41 16.33 10.84 3.87
C ALA A 41 17.42 11.93 3.99
N GLY A 42 17.53 12.59 5.15
CA GLY A 42 18.46 13.71 5.37
C GLY A 42 17.92 15.06 4.88
N ILE A 43 16.60 15.20 4.80
CA ILE A 43 15.97 16.46 4.39
C ILE A 43 16.13 17.50 5.49
N ASN A 44 16.66 18.67 5.14
CA ASN A 44 16.96 19.73 6.11
C ASN A 44 15.70 20.54 6.51
N VAL A 45 15.79 21.16 7.70
CA VAL A 45 14.77 22.14 8.14
C VAL A 45 14.66 23.27 7.15
N GLY A 46 13.44 23.67 6.83
CA GLY A 46 13.12 24.72 5.87
C GLY A 46 13.11 24.27 4.40
N ALA A 47 13.47 23.00 4.11
CA ALA A 47 13.32 22.48 2.76
C ALA A 47 11.85 22.57 2.29
N LYS A 48 11.69 22.89 1.02
CA LYS A 48 10.36 22.93 0.35
C LYS A 48 10.38 21.88 -0.76
N LEU A 49 9.62 20.85 -0.59
CA LEU A 49 9.47 19.74 -1.54
C LEU A 49 8.03 19.60 -1.97
N THR A 50 7.80 19.08 -3.15
CA THR A 50 6.44 18.72 -3.57
C THR A 50 5.90 17.55 -2.74
N VAL A 51 4.59 17.36 -2.76
CA VAL A 51 3.97 16.14 -2.19
C VAL A 51 4.54 14.89 -2.87
N GLU A 52 4.72 14.92 -4.20
CA GLU A 52 5.33 13.80 -4.94
C GLU A 52 6.75 13.50 -4.44
N ASP A 53 7.62 14.51 -4.32
CA ASP A 53 8.99 14.35 -3.80
C ASP A 53 9.00 13.79 -2.37
N SER A 54 8.10 14.30 -1.53
CA SER A 54 7.95 13.86 -0.14
C SER A 54 7.46 12.41 -0.05
N LEU A 55 6.58 11.98 -0.96
CA LEU A 55 6.12 10.60 -1.05
C LEU A 55 7.22 9.65 -1.53
N TYR A 56 8.11 10.07 -2.44
CA TYR A 56 9.28 9.27 -2.79
C TYR A 56 10.22 9.09 -1.59
N ALA A 57 10.51 10.14 -0.82
CA ALA A 57 11.30 10.02 0.40
C ALA A 57 10.61 9.11 1.44
N LEU A 58 9.30 9.26 1.62
CA LEU A 58 8.48 8.43 2.51
C LEU A 58 8.55 6.95 2.16
N MET A 59 8.36 6.61 0.90
CA MET A 59 8.15 5.23 0.48
C MET A 59 9.46 4.49 0.20
N LEU A 60 10.45 5.14 -0.46
CA LEU A 60 11.67 4.47 -0.87
C LEU A 60 12.65 4.26 0.29
N VAL A 61 12.99 5.34 0.99
CA VAL A 61 13.97 5.29 2.11
C VAL A 61 13.30 5.33 3.48
N SER A 62 11.96 5.31 3.50
CA SER A 62 11.21 5.27 4.77
C SER A 62 11.41 6.51 5.64
N ALA A 63 11.63 7.69 5.06
CA ALA A 63 11.92 8.94 5.75
C ALA A 63 10.85 9.30 6.77
N ASN A 64 11.21 9.38 8.05
CA ASN A 64 10.26 9.71 9.13
C ASN A 64 9.95 11.21 9.13
N GLU A 65 10.94 12.07 8.80
CA GLU A 65 10.72 13.50 8.61
C GLU A 65 9.75 13.81 7.48
N ALA A 66 9.75 13.01 6.41
CA ALA A 66 8.77 13.15 5.35
C ALA A 66 7.36 12.77 5.82
N ALA A 67 7.24 11.70 6.62
CA ALA A 67 5.95 11.33 7.23
C ALA A 67 5.41 12.44 8.13
N ALA A 68 6.26 13.04 8.96
CA ALA A 68 5.88 14.13 9.85
C ALA A 68 5.50 15.40 9.08
N ALA A 69 6.28 15.77 8.06
CA ALA A 69 6.00 16.95 7.23
C ALA A 69 4.69 16.82 6.44
N ILE A 70 4.40 15.64 5.87
CA ILE A 70 3.11 15.33 5.23
C ILE A 70 1.97 15.46 6.25
N ALA A 71 2.15 14.91 7.44
CA ALA A 71 1.14 14.97 8.49
C ALA A 71 0.84 16.41 8.94
N GLU A 72 1.86 17.23 9.12
CA GLU A 72 1.72 18.66 9.43
C GLU A 72 1.01 19.42 8.31
N HIS A 73 1.37 19.14 7.06
CA HIS A 73 0.76 19.77 5.89
C HIS A 73 -0.75 19.50 5.79
N ILE A 74 -1.18 18.26 6.03
CA ILE A 74 -2.57 17.85 5.89
C ILE A 74 -3.43 18.21 7.11
N SER A 75 -2.89 18.07 8.32
CA SER A 75 -3.67 18.14 9.56
C SER A 75 -3.14 19.14 10.59
N GLY A 76 -2.11 19.90 10.26
CA GLY A 76 -1.48 20.87 11.15
C GLY A 76 -0.59 20.27 12.24
N SER A 77 -0.71 18.96 12.52
CA SER A 77 0.17 18.23 13.45
C SER A 77 0.16 16.73 13.22
N THR A 78 1.21 16.06 13.68
CA THR A 78 1.30 14.58 13.63
C THR A 78 0.22 13.90 14.47
N THR A 79 -0.22 14.55 15.58
CA THR A 79 -1.28 14.03 16.46
C THR A 79 -2.65 14.07 15.78
N GLU A 80 -3.03 15.19 15.17
CA GLU A 80 -4.30 15.29 14.45
C GLU A 80 -4.30 14.38 13.21
N PHE A 81 -3.16 14.27 12.52
CA PHE A 81 -3.02 13.35 11.42
C PHE A 81 -3.21 11.88 11.85
N ALA A 82 -2.68 11.46 13.00
CA ALA A 82 -2.87 10.11 13.53
C ALA A 82 -4.35 9.80 13.82
N LYS A 83 -5.13 10.79 14.27
CA LYS A 83 -6.59 10.65 14.40
C LYS A 83 -7.26 10.46 13.02
N LEU A 84 -6.83 11.24 12.01
CA LEU A 84 -7.32 11.09 10.64
C LEU A 84 -6.98 9.71 10.08
N MET A 85 -5.74 9.22 10.27
CA MET A 85 -5.32 7.87 9.87
C MET A 85 -6.23 6.80 10.49
N THR A 86 -6.51 6.89 11.79
CA THR A 86 -7.36 5.92 12.50
C THR A 86 -8.80 6.00 12.02
N LYS A 87 -9.31 7.20 11.77
CA LYS A 87 -10.65 7.40 11.18
C LYS A 87 -10.74 6.75 9.81
N ARG A 88 -9.75 7.03 8.92
CA ARG A 88 -9.74 6.47 7.57
C ARG A 88 -9.61 4.94 7.57
N ALA A 89 -8.81 4.37 8.46
CA ALA A 89 -8.73 2.92 8.63
C ALA A 89 -10.11 2.31 8.96
N LYS A 90 -10.87 2.91 9.87
CA LYS A 90 -12.23 2.47 10.20
C LYS A 90 -13.18 2.54 9.00
N GLU A 91 -13.10 3.60 8.20
CA GLU A 91 -13.88 3.76 6.96
C GLU A 91 -13.56 2.68 5.93
N LEU A 92 -12.32 2.17 5.91
CA LEU A 92 -11.89 1.05 5.08
C LEU A 92 -12.30 -0.32 5.61
N GLY A 93 -12.95 -0.38 6.78
CA GLY A 93 -13.38 -1.62 7.43
C GLY A 93 -12.33 -2.24 8.35
N CYS A 94 -11.24 -1.53 8.68
CA CYS A 94 -10.27 -1.99 9.66
C CYS A 94 -10.88 -1.98 11.06
N THR A 95 -10.90 -3.13 11.71
CA THR A 95 -11.53 -3.29 13.04
C THR A 95 -10.52 -3.34 14.18
N ASN A 96 -9.25 -3.60 13.89
CA ASN A 96 -8.19 -3.79 14.87
C ASN A 96 -6.95 -2.97 14.52
N THR A 97 -7.16 -1.69 14.16
CA THR A 97 -6.07 -0.78 13.80
C THR A 97 -6.25 0.56 14.48
N GLN A 98 -5.19 1.03 15.10
CA GLN A 98 -5.06 2.37 15.67
C GLN A 98 -3.68 2.93 15.34
N PHE A 99 -3.66 4.18 14.86
CA PHE A 99 -2.44 4.93 14.60
C PHE A 99 -2.23 6.02 15.64
N LYS A 100 -0.98 6.21 16.05
CA LYS A 100 -0.54 7.24 17.00
C LYS A 100 0.48 8.21 16.41
N ASN A 101 1.06 7.84 15.30
CA ASN A 101 2.03 8.67 14.56
C ASN A 101 2.01 8.30 13.06
N PRO A 102 2.56 9.17 12.17
CA PRO A 102 2.52 8.95 10.72
C PRO A 102 3.62 8.01 10.19
N HIS A 103 4.59 7.62 11.02
CA HIS A 103 5.81 6.94 10.58
C HIS A 103 5.97 5.49 11.06
N GLY A 104 5.27 5.10 12.14
CA GLY A 104 5.30 3.74 12.68
C GLY A 104 6.36 3.47 13.74
N LEU A 105 6.96 4.51 14.33
CA LEU A 105 7.78 4.35 15.53
C LEU A 105 6.95 3.80 16.70
N PRO A 106 7.55 3.04 17.61
CA PRO A 106 6.83 2.33 18.66
C PRO A 106 5.97 3.24 19.54
N ASN A 107 4.76 2.80 19.78
CA ASN A 107 3.85 3.34 20.78
C ASN A 107 2.88 2.19 21.14
N GLU A 108 2.59 2.00 22.41
CA GLU A 108 1.77 0.88 22.89
C GLU A 108 0.36 0.83 22.28
N GLU A 109 -0.18 2.00 21.97
CA GLU A 109 -1.48 2.13 21.32
C GLU A 109 -1.41 2.22 19.78
N HIS A 110 -0.22 1.97 19.18
CA HIS A 110 -0.03 1.95 17.73
C HIS A 110 0.03 0.50 17.25
N TYR A 111 -1.09 -0.01 16.75
CA TYR A 111 -1.23 -1.41 16.37
C TYR A 111 -2.08 -1.61 15.13
N THR A 112 -1.95 -2.76 14.51
CA THR A 112 -2.70 -3.20 13.35
C THR A 112 -2.77 -4.73 13.26
N THR A 113 -3.45 -5.24 12.23
CA THR A 113 -3.45 -6.64 11.84
C THR A 113 -3.00 -6.80 10.38
N ALA A 114 -2.63 -8.02 9.98
CA ALA A 114 -2.30 -8.30 8.58
C ALA A 114 -3.50 -8.07 7.65
N HIS A 115 -4.70 -8.42 8.09
CA HIS A 115 -5.94 -8.16 7.36
C HIS A 115 -6.17 -6.66 7.15
N ASP A 116 -6.08 -5.86 8.21
CA ASP A 116 -6.33 -4.43 8.13
C ASP A 116 -5.30 -3.71 7.25
N MET A 117 -4.00 -4.08 7.35
CA MET A 117 -2.98 -3.55 6.45
C MET A 117 -3.22 -3.97 5.01
N GLY A 118 -3.78 -5.15 4.78
CA GLY A 118 -4.23 -5.60 3.46
C GLY A 118 -5.33 -4.70 2.89
N LEU A 119 -6.33 -4.31 3.69
CA LEU A 119 -7.39 -3.37 3.30
C LEU A 119 -6.81 -1.99 2.96
N ILE A 120 -5.89 -1.48 3.78
CA ILE A 120 -5.25 -0.18 3.56
C ILE A 120 -4.43 -0.19 2.27
N LEU A 121 -3.60 -1.22 2.05
CA LEU A 121 -2.82 -1.32 0.82
C LEU A 121 -3.71 -1.50 -0.42
N LYS A 122 -4.79 -2.28 -0.31
CA LYS A 122 -5.78 -2.45 -1.40
C LYS A 122 -6.37 -1.11 -1.83
N GLU A 123 -6.71 -0.24 -0.87
CA GLU A 123 -7.20 1.10 -1.20
C GLU A 123 -6.11 1.96 -1.83
N ALA A 124 -4.91 2.00 -1.22
CA ALA A 124 -3.79 2.77 -1.73
C ALA A 124 -3.43 2.40 -3.19
N MET A 125 -3.49 1.12 -3.52
CA MET A 125 -3.20 0.62 -4.86
C MET A 125 -4.24 1.01 -5.92
N LYS A 126 -5.38 1.61 -5.58
CA LYS A 126 -6.30 2.20 -6.55
C LYS A 126 -5.79 3.52 -7.13
N HIS A 127 -4.89 4.22 -6.42
CA HIS A 127 -4.30 5.49 -6.83
C HIS A 127 -3.05 5.24 -7.69
N GLU A 128 -3.05 5.80 -8.90
CA GLU A 128 -1.96 5.61 -9.86
C GLU A 128 -0.63 6.16 -9.33
N GLU A 129 -0.68 7.32 -8.66
CA GLU A 129 0.48 7.96 -8.03
C GLU A 129 1.10 7.05 -6.97
N PHE A 130 0.27 6.43 -6.13
CA PHE A 130 0.76 5.49 -5.12
C PHE A 130 1.40 4.26 -5.77
N ARG A 131 0.76 3.67 -6.79
CA ARG A 131 1.33 2.53 -7.55
C ARG A 131 2.71 2.88 -8.10
N LYS A 132 2.81 3.99 -8.81
CA LYS A 132 4.06 4.48 -9.40
C LYS A 132 5.15 4.62 -8.34
N ILE A 133 4.87 5.34 -7.25
CA ILE A 133 5.86 5.66 -6.20
C ILE A 133 6.29 4.39 -5.45
N SER A 134 5.34 3.54 -5.04
CA SER A 134 5.65 2.32 -4.26
C SER A 134 6.45 1.28 -5.04
N GLY A 135 6.35 1.27 -6.37
CA GLY A 135 7.09 0.39 -7.28
C GLY A 135 8.41 0.98 -7.79
N THR A 136 8.68 2.26 -7.56
CA THR A 136 9.91 2.91 -8.03
C THR A 136 11.14 2.41 -7.28
N ILE A 137 12.21 2.10 -8.02
CA ILE A 137 13.45 1.54 -7.45
C ILE A 137 14.36 2.64 -6.90
N SER A 138 14.48 3.75 -7.63
CA SER A 138 15.29 4.89 -7.19
C SER A 138 14.68 6.20 -7.67
N TYR A 139 14.93 7.25 -6.92
CA TYR A 139 14.49 8.61 -7.23
C TYR A 139 15.52 9.62 -6.72
N THR A 140 15.74 10.68 -7.47
CA THR A 140 16.71 11.73 -7.12
C THR A 140 15.98 13.00 -6.74
N LEU A 141 16.09 13.41 -5.48
CA LEU A 141 15.72 14.75 -5.04
C LEU A 141 16.87 15.70 -5.35
N LYS A 142 16.66 16.61 -6.29
CA LYS A 142 17.69 17.55 -6.72
C LYS A 142 17.83 18.69 -5.70
N LYS A 143 19.08 19.09 -5.45
CA LYS A 143 19.41 20.33 -4.72
C LYS A 143 18.62 21.51 -5.28
N SER A 144 18.13 22.35 -4.38
CA SER A 144 17.41 23.60 -4.69
C SER A 144 17.81 24.71 -3.72
N ASP A 145 17.20 25.88 -3.82
CA ASP A 145 17.44 26.98 -2.89
C ASP A 145 17.08 26.63 -1.43
N THR A 146 16.22 25.63 -1.23
CA THR A 146 15.76 25.22 0.10
C THR A 146 16.25 23.84 0.51
N LEU A 147 16.54 22.93 -0.43
CA LEU A 147 17.16 21.63 -0.20
C LEU A 147 18.67 21.72 -0.42
N LYS A 148 19.44 21.54 0.65
CA LYS A 148 20.89 21.78 0.66
C LYS A 148 21.69 20.89 -0.27
N ASP A 149 21.29 19.62 -0.38
CA ASP A 149 22.03 18.59 -1.10
C ASP A 149 21.11 17.81 -2.06
N THR A 150 21.68 17.25 -3.12
CA THR A 150 21.00 16.24 -3.93
C THR A 150 20.95 14.94 -3.16
N LEU A 151 19.77 14.32 -3.04
CA LEU A 151 19.56 13.08 -2.29
C LEU A 151 19.15 11.95 -3.23
N GLU A 152 19.92 10.86 -3.24
CA GLU A 152 19.63 9.65 -3.98
C GLU A 152 18.82 8.69 -3.11
N LEU A 153 17.56 8.46 -3.48
CA LEU A 153 16.64 7.62 -2.74
C LEU A 153 16.54 6.24 -3.38
N TRP A 154 16.95 5.20 -2.66
CA TRP A 154 16.85 3.82 -3.13
C TRP A 154 15.78 3.06 -2.35
N ASN A 155 14.88 2.42 -3.06
CA ASN A 155 13.81 1.64 -2.43
C ASN A 155 14.41 0.50 -1.58
N HIS A 156 14.04 0.45 -0.30
CA HIS A 156 14.52 -0.57 0.63
C HIS A 156 13.95 -1.96 0.35
N ALA A 157 12.85 -2.06 -0.41
CA ALA A 157 12.19 -3.34 -0.70
C ALA A 157 12.98 -4.15 -1.73
N LYS A 158 13.85 -5.05 -1.27
CA LYS A 158 14.68 -5.93 -2.10
C LYS A 158 13.86 -6.78 -3.08
N ILE A 159 12.61 -7.10 -2.75
CA ILE A 159 11.71 -7.91 -3.57
C ILE A 159 11.38 -7.28 -4.94
N LEU A 160 11.57 -5.95 -5.07
CA LEU A 160 11.34 -5.19 -6.30
C LEU A 160 12.60 -5.06 -7.18
N ARG A 161 13.80 -5.39 -6.66
CA ARG A 161 15.06 -5.13 -7.34
C ARG A 161 15.52 -6.36 -8.13
N GLU A 162 15.66 -6.24 -9.44
CA GLU A 162 16.08 -7.35 -10.34
C GLU A 162 17.44 -7.96 -9.99
N ASN A 163 18.35 -7.16 -9.41
CA ASN A 163 19.67 -7.60 -8.98
C ASN A 163 19.71 -8.17 -7.55
N SER A 164 18.56 -8.38 -6.92
CA SER A 164 18.45 -8.97 -5.58
C SER A 164 18.13 -10.45 -5.65
N ASP A 165 18.72 -11.25 -4.75
CA ASP A 165 18.38 -12.67 -4.54
C ASP A 165 16.91 -12.87 -4.13
N TYR A 166 16.23 -11.80 -3.70
CA TYR A 166 14.83 -11.81 -3.26
C TYR A 166 13.87 -11.26 -4.31
N TYR A 167 14.36 -10.98 -5.52
CA TYR A 167 13.51 -10.44 -6.59
C TYR A 167 12.32 -11.33 -6.92
N TYR A 168 11.14 -10.74 -6.96
CA TYR A 168 9.93 -11.43 -7.39
C TYR A 168 9.29 -10.66 -8.54
N LYS A 169 9.42 -11.19 -9.75
CA LYS A 169 9.08 -10.53 -11.02
C LYS A 169 7.65 -10.00 -11.14
N TYR A 170 6.74 -10.47 -10.31
CA TYR A 170 5.34 -10.03 -10.30
C TYR A 170 5.04 -8.99 -9.21
N ALA A 171 6.00 -8.68 -8.35
CA ALA A 171 5.86 -7.63 -7.36
C ALA A 171 5.92 -6.26 -8.06
N GLU A 172 4.90 -5.42 -7.85
CA GLU A 172 4.79 -4.10 -8.46
C GLU A 172 4.86 -2.96 -7.44
N GLY A 173 4.77 -3.25 -6.16
CA GLY A 173 4.87 -2.26 -5.09
C GLY A 173 5.07 -2.91 -3.74
N ALA A 174 5.86 -2.27 -2.88
CA ALA A 174 6.14 -2.79 -1.54
C ALA A 174 6.51 -1.70 -0.55
N LYS A 175 6.34 -2.01 0.75
CA LYS A 175 6.88 -1.21 1.85
C LYS A 175 7.42 -2.11 2.94
N THR A 176 8.65 -1.88 3.35
CA THR A 176 9.32 -2.55 4.47
C THR A 176 9.12 -1.81 5.78
N GLY A 177 9.21 -2.50 6.89
CA GLY A 177 9.27 -1.91 8.22
C GLY A 177 10.10 -2.75 9.18
N PHE A 178 10.74 -2.08 10.12
CA PHE A 178 11.47 -2.71 11.21
C PHE A 178 11.49 -1.81 12.44
N THR A 179 11.25 -2.37 13.58
CA THR A 179 11.61 -1.88 14.91
C THR A 179 11.92 -3.08 15.80
N GLN A 180 12.63 -2.87 16.91
CA GLN A 180 12.94 -3.98 17.81
C GLN A 180 11.66 -4.71 18.32
N VAL A 181 10.58 -3.98 18.55
CA VAL A 181 9.31 -4.55 19.06
C VAL A 181 8.43 -5.12 17.94
N ALA A 182 8.47 -4.55 16.74
CA ALA A 182 7.71 -5.03 15.59
C ALA A 182 8.41 -6.17 14.87
N LEU A 183 9.74 -6.27 14.99
CA LEU A 183 10.59 -7.09 14.12
C LEU A 183 10.41 -6.67 12.65
N ASN A 184 10.62 -7.57 11.69
CA ASN A 184 10.45 -7.24 10.29
C ASN A 184 8.98 -7.30 9.89
N THR A 185 8.55 -6.30 9.15
CA THR A 185 7.24 -6.21 8.54
C THR A 185 7.37 -5.87 7.05
N LEU A 186 6.50 -6.43 6.24
CA LEU A 186 6.50 -6.22 4.80
C LEU A 186 5.07 -6.25 4.28
N VAL A 187 4.71 -5.27 3.47
CA VAL A 187 3.51 -5.31 2.63
C VAL A 187 3.93 -5.27 1.17
N THR A 188 3.35 -6.12 0.36
CA THR A 188 3.69 -6.24 -1.06
C THR A 188 2.43 -6.43 -1.89
N TYR A 189 2.37 -5.75 -3.02
CA TYR A 189 1.40 -5.93 -4.06
C TYR A 189 2.05 -6.63 -5.25
N ALA A 190 1.36 -7.63 -5.80
CA ALA A 190 1.83 -8.37 -6.96
C ALA A 190 0.70 -8.57 -7.96
N LYS A 191 1.06 -8.53 -9.26
CA LYS A 191 0.13 -8.75 -10.37
C LYS A 191 0.67 -9.80 -11.33
N LYS A 192 -0.16 -10.78 -11.67
CA LYS A 192 0.13 -11.81 -12.64
C LYS A 192 -1.16 -12.23 -13.35
N ASP A 193 -1.15 -12.27 -14.68
CA ASP A 193 -2.26 -12.78 -15.51
C ASP A 193 -3.64 -12.18 -15.13
N ASN A 194 -3.70 -10.86 -14.92
CA ASN A 194 -4.88 -10.12 -14.43
C ASN A 194 -5.35 -10.48 -13.01
N VAL A 195 -4.59 -11.27 -12.27
CA VAL A 195 -4.79 -11.52 -10.84
C VAL A 195 -3.93 -10.55 -10.05
N GLU A 196 -4.56 -9.80 -9.15
CA GLU A 196 -3.89 -8.87 -8.24
C GLU A 196 -3.97 -9.41 -6.82
N LEU A 197 -2.84 -9.53 -6.15
CA LEU A 197 -2.72 -10.07 -4.80
C LEU A 197 -1.93 -9.15 -3.88
N ILE A 198 -2.30 -9.16 -2.61
CA ILE A 198 -1.58 -8.46 -1.54
C ILE A 198 -1.07 -9.49 -0.55
N CYS A 199 0.19 -9.36 -0.15
CA CYS A 199 0.78 -10.12 0.94
C CYS A 199 1.20 -9.17 2.06
N VAL A 200 0.88 -9.52 3.29
CA VAL A 200 1.25 -8.78 4.50
C VAL A 200 1.97 -9.73 5.46
N ILE A 201 3.22 -9.41 5.76
CA ILE A 201 4.04 -10.10 6.75
C ILE A 201 4.19 -9.18 7.97
N LEU A 202 3.90 -9.71 9.15
CA LEU A 202 4.07 -9.01 10.41
C LEU A 202 4.90 -9.87 11.36
N LYS A 203 5.77 -9.20 12.15
CA LYS A 203 6.55 -9.81 13.23
C LYS A 203 7.43 -10.98 12.76
N ASP A 204 8.12 -10.81 11.64
CA ASP A 204 9.06 -11.83 11.14
C ASP A 204 10.45 -11.64 11.76
N TYR A 205 11.07 -12.75 12.16
CA TYR A 205 12.38 -12.78 12.83
C TYR A 205 13.57 -12.56 11.88
N GLY A 206 13.36 -12.56 10.57
CA GLY A 206 14.42 -12.36 9.57
C GLY A 206 14.00 -11.40 8.45
N ALA A 207 14.81 -10.37 8.19
CA ALA A 207 14.55 -9.44 7.08
C ALA A 207 14.47 -10.17 5.72
N ASP A 208 15.40 -11.09 5.49
CA ASP A 208 15.47 -11.87 4.25
C ASP A 208 14.35 -12.89 4.18
N LYS A 209 13.93 -13.42 5.33
CA LYS A 209 12.83 -14.37 5.44
C LYS A 209 11.49 -13.74 5.04
N SER A 210 11.24 -12.48 5.40
CA SER A 210 10.01 -11.81 5.01
C SER A 210 9.82 -11.74 3.49
N TYR A 211 10.91 -11.61 2.71
CA TYR A 211 10.85 -11.65 1.25
C TYR A 211 10.60 -13.05 0.71
N THR A 212 11.29 -14.06 1.24
CA THR A 212 11.10 -15.45 0.81
C THR A 212 9.71 -15.97 1.14
N ASP A 213 9.19 -15.66 2.32
CA ASP A 213 7.83 -16.01 2.74
C ASP A 213 6.78 -15.31 1.85
N THR A 214 6.98 -14.01 1.55
CA THR A 214 6.12 -13.27 0.62
C THR A 214 6.10 -13.92 -0.76
N ALA A 215 7.26 -14.24 -1.33
CA ALA A 215 7.34 -14.87 -2.65
C ALA A 215 6.68 -16.26 -2.66
N ASN A 216 6.85 -17.06 -1.60
CA ASN A 216 6.23 -18.37 -1.47
C ASN A 216 4.71 -18.29 -1.34
N LEU A 217 4.19 -17.33 -0.56
CA LEU A 217 2.76 -17.07 -0.43
C LEU A 217 2.16 -16.63 -1.77
N PHE A 218 2.82 -15.75 -2.52
CA PHE A 218 2.36 -15.38 -3.85
C PHE A 218 2.37 -16.54 -4.84
N LYS A 219 3.45 -17.35 -4.87
CA LYS A 219 3.52 -18.56 -5.71
C LYS A 219 2.37 -19.51 -5.41
N TRP A 220 2.11 -19.75 -4.12
CA TRP A 220 0.99 -20.59 -3.69
C TRP A 220 -0.35 -19.98 -4.12
N ALA A 221 -0.62 -18.71 -3.81
CA ALA A 221 -1.90 -18.06 -4.06
C ALA A 221 -2.21 -17.93 -5.56
N PHE A 222 -1.24 -17.53 -6.41
CA PHE A 222 -1.41 -17.49 -7.86
C PHE A 222 -1.66 -18.87 -8.49
N ASN A 223 -1.31 -19.96 -7.79
CA ASN A 223 -1.65 -21.31 -8.20
C ASN A 223 -3.06 -21.74 -7.78
N GLN A 224 -3.70 -21.05 -6.82
CA GLN A 224 -5.04 -21.37 -6.31
C GLN A 224 -6.15 -20.59 -7.01
N VAL A 225 -5.84 -19.44 -7.61
CA VAL A 225 -6.84 -18.53 -8.18
C VAL A 225 -6.57 -18.22 -9.65
N LYS A 226 -7.64 -17.94 -10.40
CA LYS A 226 -7.60 -17.36 -11.74
C LYS A 226 -8.57 -16.17 -11.80
N SER A 227 -8.26 -15.19 -12.65
CA SER A 227 -9.23 -14.15 -13.01
C SER A 227 -10.13 -14.69 -14.11
N VAL A 228 -11.42 -14.56 -13.94
CA VAL A 228 -12.40 -14.82 -14.99
C VAL A 228 -13.17 -13.54 -15.29
N THR A 229 -13.27 -13.20 -16.56
CA THR A 229 -14.17 -12.14 -17.01
C THR A 229 -15.49 -12.83 -17.35
N PRO A 230 -16.59 -12.51 -16.68
CA PRO A 230 -17.87 -13.06 -17.05
C PRO A 230 -18.17 -12.77 -18.53
N LEU A 231 -18.74 -13.73 -19.23
CA LEU A 231 -18.97 -13.68 -20.68
C LEU A 231 -19.66 -12.37 -21.08
N THR A 232 -19.00 -11.59 -21.94
CA THR A 232 -19.50 -10.28 -22.39
C THR A 232 -20.64 -10.37 -23.40
N ASP A 233 -20.79 -11.51 -24.08
CA ASP A 233 -21.76 -11.72 -25.19
C ASP A 233 -22.83 -12.77 -24.91
N PHE A 234 -22.76 -13.46 -23.81
CA PHE A 234 -23.81 -14.37 -23.36
C PHE A 234 -24.62 -13.71 -22.25
N SER A 235 -25.91 -13.52 -22.43
CA SER A 235 -26.72 -13.14 -21.28
C SER A 235 -26.59 -14.26 -20.24
N LEU A 236 -26.31 -13.90 -19.00
CA LEU A 236 -26.27 -14.85 -17.86
C LEU A 236 -27.51 -15.77 -17.89
N LYS A 237 -28.63 -15.22 -18.37
CA LYS A 237 -29.88 -15.93 -18.62
C LYS A 237 -29.74 -17.08 -19.62
N THR A 238 -28.96 -16.90 -20.70
CA THR A 238 -28.78 -17.97 -21.72
C THR A 238 -27.85 -19.07 -21.20
N ALA A 239 -26.81 -18.73 -20.46
CA ALA A 239 -25.92 -19.70 -19.83
C ALA A 239 -26.63 -20.51 -18.72
N MET A 240 -27.53 -19.89 -17.98
CA MET A 240 -28.31 -20.55 -16.92
C MET A 240 -29.47 -21.38 -17.45
N THR A 241 -30.07 -21.02 -18.58
CA THR A 241 -31.13 -21.84 -19.23
C THR A 241 -30.56 -23.08 -19.90
N ALA A 242 -29.27 -23.12 -20.25
CA ALA A 242 -28.59 -24.32 -20.71
C ALA A 242 -28.35 -25.36 -19.60
N ASN A 243 -28.44 -24.94 -18.34
CA ASN A 243 -28.28 -25.80 -17.17
C ASN A 243 -29.66 -26.10 -16.57
N THR A 244 -30.23 -27.26 -16.91
CA THR A 244 -31.61 -27.68 -16.61
C THR A 244 -31.97 -27.79 -15.11
N SER A 245 -31.05 -27.47 -14.20
CA SER A 245 -31.23 -27.54 -12.74
C SER A 245 -31.61 -26.21 -12.08
N ILE A 246 -31.73 -25.11 -12.83
CA ILE A 246 -32.00 -23.79 -12.27
C ILE A 246 -33.46 -23.43 -12.41
N ASP A 247 -34.10 -23.15 -11.28
CA ASP A 247 -35.50 -22.71 -11.19
C ASP A 247 -35.70 -21.37 -11.94
N SER A 248 -36.57 -21.39 -12.94
CA SER A 248 -36.88 -20.22 -13.78
C SER A 248 -37.39 -19.00 -13.00
N SER A 249 -37.95 -19.19 -11.80
CA SER A 249 -38.43 -18.09 -10.94
C SER A 249 -37.29 -17.25 -10.36
N LYS A 250 -36.03 -17.75 -10.37
CA LYS A 250 -34.83 -17.03 -9.93
C LYS A 250 -34.17 -16.24 -11.06
N LEU A 251 -34.59 -16.43 -12.32
CA LEU A 251 -33.98 -15.76 -13.47
C LEU A 251 -34.30 -14.25 -13.50
N ASP A 252 -35.41 -13.81 -12.90
CA ASP A 252 -35.77 -12.40 -12.84
C ASP A 252 -34.90 -11.61 -11.84
N GLN A 253 -34.37 -12.28 -10.80
CA GLN A 253 -33.38 -11.67 -9.88
C GLN A 253 -32.03 -11.46 -10.56
N ILE A 254 -31.70 -12.25 -11.57
CA ILE A 254 -30.44 -12.14 -12.33
C ILE A 254 -30.52 -10.98 -13.33
N GLN A 255 -31.69 -10.60 -13.81
CA GLN A 255 -31.85 -9.40 -14.64
C GLN A 255 -31.49 -8.10 -13.87
N LEU A 256 -31.72 -8.05 -12.56
CA LEU A 256 -31.29 -6.94 -11.72
C LEU A 256 -29.77 -6.85 -11.62
N LEU A 257 -29.07 -7.99 -11.59
CA LEU A 257 -27.60 -8.04 -11.56
C LEU A 257 -26.99 -7.60 -12.91
N ASN A 258 -27.64 -7.91 -14.03
CA ASN A 258 -27.19 -7.47 -15.36
C ASN A 258 -27.28 -5.95 -15.57
N SER A 259 -28.16 -5.24 -14.86
CA SER A 259 -28.27 -3.78 -14.95
C SER A 259 -27.16 -3.02 -14.20
N VAL A 260 -26.41 -3.73 -13.34
CA VAL A 260 -25.28 -3.19 -12.54
C VAL A 260 -23.93 -3.73 -13.07
N TYR A 261 -23.97 -4.50 -14.16
CA TYR A 261 -22.79 -5.17 -14.70
C TYR A 261 -21.85 -4.19 -15.41
N ASP A 262 -20.66 -3.99 -14.85
CA ASP A 262 -19.54 -3.32 -15.53
C ASP A 262 -18.84 -4.34 -16.43
N LYS A 263 -18.67 -4.02 -17.71
CA LYS A 263 -17.95 -4.85 -18.70
C LYS A 263 -16.50 -5.19 -18.30
N ASN A 264 -15.96 -4.43 -17.36
CA ASN A 264 -14.59 -4.61 -16.82
C ASN A 264 -14.55 -5.38 -15.51
N PHE A 265 -15.68 -5.88 -15.03
CA PHE A 265 -15.74 -6.64 -13.79
C PHE A 265 -15.10 -8.01 -13.96
N SER A 266 -14.05 -8.29 -13.20
CA SER A 266 -13.44 -9.62 -13.10
C SER A 266 -13.55 -10.16 -11.69
N VAL A 267 -13.80 -11.47 -11.59
CA VAL A 267 -13.90 -12.17 -10.31
C VAL A 267 -12.73 -13.13 -10.16
N LEU A 268 -12.13 -13.17 -8.99
CA LEU A 268 -11.15 -14.21 -8.66
C LEU A 268 -11.89 -15.48 -8.23
N VAL A 269 -11.62 -16.56 -8.91
CA VAL A 269 -12.17 -17.88 -8.59
C VAL A 269 -11.05 -18.89 -8.36
N LYS A 270 -11.35 -20.00 -7.67
CA LYS A 270 -10.42 -21.11 -7.58
C LYS A 270 -10.14 -21.69 -8.96
N LYS A 271 -8.95 -22.22 -9.20
CA LYS A 271 -8.57 -22.79 -10.52
C LYS A 271 -9.34 -24.04 -10.90
N ASP A 272 -9.89 -24.76 -9.94
CA ASP A 272 -10.75 -25.93 -10.13
C ASP A 272 -12.24 -25.57 -10.36
N PHE A 273 -12.56 -24.28 -10.33
CA PHE A 273 -13.89 -23.82 -10.67
C PHE A 273 -14.12 -24.00 -12.20
N ASN A 274 -15.05 -24.90 -12.56
CA ASN A 274 -15.50 -25.06 -13.94
C ASN A 274 -16.65 -24.10 -14.20
N GLU A 275 -16.56 -23.34 -15.30
CA GLU A 275 -17.58 -22.38 -15.76
C GLU A 275 -18.88 -23.08 -16.15
#